data_f2d708db3ced8866d317483ae235bacb
#
_entry.id   f2d708db3ced8866d317483ae235bacb
#
_cell.length_a   1.000
_cell.length_b   1.000
_cell.length_c   1.000
_cell.angle_alpha   90.00
_cell.angle_beta   90.00
_cell.angle_gamma   90.00
#
_symmetry.space_group_name_H-M   'P 1'
#
loop_
_entity.id
_entity.type
_entity.pdbx_description
1 polymer ?
#
loop_
_entity_poly.entity_id
_entity_poly.type
_entity_poly.pdbx_seq_one_letter_code
_entity_poly.pdbx_strand_id
1 'polypeptide(L)'
;AGFVPEENVIVGNVALYGATSGEVFIRGMAGERFGVRNSGANAVVEGVGDHGCEYMTGGRVIVLGPTGRNFAAGMSGGTAYVLDEDGSFARRCNPQMVSLGRIEDRDEGQLVKALVEKHAALTESRLARKLLERWGEALTKLVRVMPNDYRRVLEAQARMREKGMSPEEAEMAAFEANARDEARVGGN
;
A
#
# COMPACT_ATOMS: atom_id res chain seq x y z
N ALA A 1 34.69 -1.93 -5.79
CA ALA A 1 33.55 -1.66 -4.92
C ALA A 1 32.32 -2.23 -5.58
N GLY A 2 31.64 -3.19 -4.94
CA GLY A 2 30.41 -3.77 -5.48
C GLY A 2 29.25 -2.77 -5.34
N PHE A 3 28.43 -2.63 -6.38
CA PHE A 3 27.18 -1.88 -6.33
C PHE A 3 26.16 -2.65 -5.46
N VAL A 4 25.60 -1.97 -4.46
CA VAL A 4 24.55 -2.54 -3.58
C VAL A 4 23.24 -1.85 -3.93
N PRO A 5 22.34 -2.50 -4.66
CA PRO A 5 21.10 -1.88 -5.13
C PRO A 5 20.25 -1.31 -4.00
N GLU A 6 20.18 -2.03 -2.88
CA GLU A 6 19.37 -1.71 -1.71
C GLU A 6 19.77 -0.37 -1.05
N GLU A 7 20.99 0.11 -1.30
CA GLU A 7 21.54 1.38 -0.76
C GLU A 7 21.51 2.52 -1.80
N ASN A 8 20.96 2.26 -2.99
CA ASN A 8 21.04 3.21 -4.09
C ASN A 8 19.65 3.49 -4.70
N VAL A 9 19.47 4.74 -5.14
CA VAL A 9 18.33 5.12 -5.98
C VAL A 9 18.60 4.63 -7.40
N ILE A 10 17.88 3.61 -7.84
CA ILE A 10 18.02 2.97 -9.16
C ILE A 10 16.94 3.36 -10.16
N VAL A 11 15.83 3.95 -9.66
CA VAL A 11 14.74 4.47 -10.47
C VAL A 11 14.53 5.93 -10.07
N GLY A 12 14.49 6.81 -11.06
CA GLY A 12 14.32 8.25 -10.85
C GLY A 12 12.95 8.63 -10.28
N ASN A 13 12.71 9.94 -10.22
CA ASN A 13 11.47 10.49 -9.69
C ASN A 13 10.27 10.15 -10.58
N VAL A 14 9.07 10.17 -9.98
CA VAL A 14 7.77 10.07 -10.68
C VAL A 14 7.51 8.69 -11.33
N ALA A 15 8.18 7.64 -10.88
CA ALA A 15 7.91 6.29 -11.38
C ALA A 15 6.49 5.84 -10.99
N LEU A 16 5.81 5.12 -11.90
CA LEU A 16 4.41 4.63 -11.78
C LEU A 16 3.36 5.74 -11.63
N TYR A 17 3.62 6.94 -12.12
CA TYR A 17 2.62 8.00 -12.13
C TYR A 17 1.41 7.60 -12.97
N GLY A 18 0.22 7.58 -12.35
CA GLY A 18 -1.03 7.24 -13.01
C GLY A 18 -1.11 5.80 -13.56
N ALA A 19 -0.30 4.88 -13.06
CA ALA A 19 -0.31 3.48 -13.50
C ALA A 19 -1.68 2.84 -13.24
N THR A 20 -2.26 2.21 -14.26
CA THR A 20 -3.63 1.68 -14.21
C THR A 20 -3.69 0.18 -13.97
N SER A 21 -2.61 -0.56 -14.26
CA SER A 21 -2.54 -2.02 -14.10
C SER A 21 -1.10 -2.51 -14.20
N GLY A 22 -0.91 -3.79 -13.98
CA GLY A 22 0.37 -4.46 -14.11
C GLY A 22 1.09 -4.63 -12.79
N GLU A 23 2.29 -5.20 -12.86
CA GLU A 23 3.14 -5.47 -11.71
C GLU A 23 4.55 -4.92 -11.94
N VAL A 24 5.12 -4.28 -10.93
CA VAL A 24 6.46 -3.69 -10.98
C VAL A 24 7.26 -4.11 -9.77
N PHE A 25 8.49 -4.58 -10.02
CA PHE A 25 9.40 -5.05 -8.99
C PHE A 25 10.73 -4.32 -9.12
N ILE A 26 11.10 -3.54 -8.11
CA ILE A 26 12.29 -2.69 -8.12
C ILE A 26 13.20 -3.09 -6.98
N ARG A 27 14.34 -3.71 -7.30
CA ARG A 27 15.40 -4.00 -6.35
C ARG A 27 16.27 -2.77 -6.17
N GLY A 28 16.08 -2.10 -5.05
CA GLY A 28 16.70 -0.83 -4.70
C GLY A 28 15.66 0.27 -4.50
N MET A 29 16.13 1.50 -4.34
CA MET A 29 15.27 2.64 -4.02
C MET A 29 14.75 3.32 -5.29
N ALA A 30 13.51 3.80 -5.23
CA ALA A 30 12.97 4.76 -6.17
C ALA A 30 13.10 6.18 -5.60
N GLY A 31 13.17 7.16 -6.48
CA GLY A 31 13.20 8.57 -6.13
C GLY A 31 11.86 9.06 -5.54
N GLU A 32 11.67 10.38 -5.59
CA GLU A 32 10.45 11.03 -5.09
C GLU A 32 9.22 10.71 -5.95
N ARG A 33 8.04 10.83 -5.35
CA ARG A 33 6.74 10.70 -6.03
C ARG A 33 6.52 9.33 -6.69
N PHE A 34 7.00 8.29 -6.06
CA PHE A 34 6.74 6.93 -6.51
C PHE A 34 5.25 6.57 -6.32
N GLY A 35 4.62 6.02 -7.37
CA GLY A 35 3.22 5.56 -7.31
C GLY A 35 2.19 6.67 -7.16
N VAL A 36 2.54 7.92 -7.47
CA VAL A 36 1.58 9.04 -7.46
C VAL A 36 0.45 8.78 -8.44
N ARG A 37 -0.80 8.91 -7.98
CA ARG A 37 -2.00 8.60 -8.75
C ARG A 37 -2.05 7.17 -9.33
N ASN A 38 -1.32 6.23 -8.74
CA ASN A 38 -1.50 4.82 -9.09
C ASN A 38 -2.96 4.43 -8.87
N SER A 39 -3.59 3.84 -9.87
CA SER A 39 -5.01 3.47 -9.85
C SER A 39 -5.27 1.97 -9.96
N GLY A 40 -4.22 1.14 -10.17
CA GLY A 40 -4.45 -0.30 -10.29
C GLY A 40 -3.18 -1.17 -10.38
N ALA A 41 -1.99 -0.60 -10.50
CA ALA A 41 -0.76 -1.38 -10.54
C ALA A 41 -0.37 -1.91 -9.15
N ASN A 42 0.23 -3.10 -9.11
CA ASN A 42 0.88 -3.65 -7.94
C ASN A 42 2.40 -3.43 -8.04
N ALA A 43 3.01 -2.93 -6.99
CA ALA A 43 4.44 -2.65 -6.97
C ALA A 43 5.11 -3.14 -5.69
N VAL A 44 6.35 -3.65 -5.82
CA VAL A 44 7.24 -3.90 -4.69
C VAL A 44 8.55 -3.16 -4.94
N VAL A 45 8.98 -2.36 -3.97
CA VAL A 45 10.19 -1.53 -4.04
C VAL A 45 10.92 -1.57 -2.69
N GLU A 46 12.23 -1.40 -2.70
CA GLU A 46 13.05 -1.50 -1.48
C GLU A 46 13.30 -0.16 -0.78
N GLY A 47 12.68 0.89 -1.24
CA GLY A 47 12.65 2.21 -0.62
C GLY A 47 12.10 3.25 -1.59
N VAL A 48 11.59 4.36 -1.05
CA VAL A 48 11.06 5.47 -1.84
C VAL A 48 11.45 6.81 -1.23
N GLY A 49 11.59 7.83 -2.06
CA GLY A 49 11.79 9.21 -1.65
C GLY A 49 10.52 9.85 -1.07
N ASP A 50 10.52 11.18 -1.01
CA ASP A 50 9.39 11.98 -0.53
C ASP A 50 8.15 11.79 -1.43
N HIS A 51 6.95 11.97 -0.85
CA HIS A 51 5.68 11.98 -1.58
C HIS A 51 5.27 10.64 -2.23
N GLY A 52 5.74 9.51 -1.69
CA GLY A 52 5.31 8.19 -2.16
C GLY A 52 3.81 7.98 -2.00
N CYS A 53 3.15 7.36 -2.99
CA CYS A 53 1.71 7.06 -3.02
C CYS A 53 0.77 8.26 -2.88
N GLU A 54 1.23 9.49 -3.17
CA GLU A 54 0.35 10.66 -3.17
C GLU A 54 -0.79 10.50 -4.18
N TYR A 55 -2.01 10.85 -3.74
CA TYR A 55 -3.22 10.76 -4.57
C TYR A 55 -3.46 9.38 -5.21
N MET A 56 -2.90 8.32 -4.64
CA MET A 56 -3.16 6.95 -5.09
C MET A 56 -4.65 6.62 -4.93
N THR A 57 -5.24 5.99 -5.94
CA THR A 57 -6.67 5.69 -6.01
C THR A 57 -6.98 4.19 -6.12
N GLY A 58 -5.96 3.35 -6.35
CA GLY A 58 -6.13 1.91 -6.48
C GLY A 58 -4.78 1.18 -6.56
N GLY A 59 -4.83 -0.14 -6.67
CA GLY A 59 -3.64 -0.99 -6.69
C GLY A 59 -2.99 -1.21 -5.32
N ARG A 60 -1.77 -1.76 -5.32
CA ARG A 60 -1.01 -2.05 -4.10
C ARG A 60 0.44 -1.63 -4.25
N VAL A 61 0.98 -1.02 -3.21
CA VAL A 61 2.40 -0.66 -3.15
C VAL A 61 3.01 -1.23 -1.89
N ILE A 62 4.07 -2.04 -2.03
CA ILE A 62 4.82 -2.61 -0.91
C ILE A 62 6.20 -1.98 -0.91
N VAL A 63 6.57 -1.34 0.20
CA VAL A 63 7.88 -0.73 0.41
C VAL A 63 8.62 -1.52 1.48
N LEU A 64 9.69 -2.18 1.10
CA LEU A 64 10.49 -3.07 1.96
C LEU A 64 11.61 -2.35 2.73
N GLY A 65 11.66 -1.03 2.68
CA GLY A 65 12.71 -0.23 3.29
C GLY A 65 12.26 1.21 3.56
N PRO A 66 13.19 2.17 3.57
CA PRO A 66 12.90 3.54 4.00
C PRO A 66 11.91 4.25 3.08
N THR A 67 11.14 5.15 3.69
CA THR A 67 10.29 6.12 2.96
C THR A 67 10.77 7.53 3.25
N GLY A 68 10.56 8.44 2.31
CA GLY A 68 10.66 9.87 2.54
C GLY A 68 9.44 10.42 3.28
N ARG A 69 9.32 11.75 3.31
CA ARG A 69 8.24 12.49 3.99
C ARG A 69 6.96 12.50 3.17
N ASN A 70 5.88 12.84 3.85
CA ASN A 70 4.56 13.09 3.25
C ASN A 70 4.00 11.91 2.45
N PHE A 71 4.33 10.68 2.89
CA PHE A 71 3.84 9.46 2.26
C PHE A 71 2.31 9.39 2.34
N ALA A 72 1.65 8.94 1.28
CA ALA A 72 0.20 8.76 1.15
C ALA A 72 -0.64 10.05 1.28
N ALA A 73 -0.07 11.24 1.08
CA ALA A 73 -0.85 12.48 1.08
C ALA A 73 -1.94 12.44 0.00
N GLY A 74 -3.19 12.73 0.38
CA GLY A 74 -4.33 12.71 -0.54
C GLY A 74 -4.69 11.32 -1.10
N MET A 75 -4.15 10.24 -0.56
CA MET A 75 -4.48 8.87 -0.98
C MET A 75 -5.95 8.58 -0.66
N SER A 76 -6.73 8.19 -1.66
CA SER A 76 -8.17 7.95 -1.57
C SER A 76 -8.60 6.51 -1.86
N GLY A 77 -7.72 5.67 -2.41
CA GLY A 77 -8.01 4.27 -2.72
C GLY A 77 -6.73 3.42 -2.82
N GLY A 78 -6.91 2.11 -2.94
CA GLY A 78 -5.82 1.16 -2.90
C GLY A 78 -5.25 0.96 -1.49
N THR A 79 -4.15 0.21 -1.39
CA THR A 79 -3.49 -0.08 -0.12
C THR A 79 -1.98 -0.01 -0.28
N ALA A 80 -1.28 0.62 0.66
CA ALA A 80 0.17 0.53 0.73
C ALA A 80 0.60 -0.23 1.99
N TYR A 81 1.75 -0.91 1.91
CA TYR A 81 2.37 -1.65 3.00
C TYR A 81 3.81 -1.19 3.12
N VAL A 82 4.21 -0.75 4.29
CA VAL A 82 5.55 -0.23 4.53
C VAL A 82 6.21 -1.03 5.65
N LEU A 83 7.38 -1.59 5.39
CA LEU A 83 8.18 -2.24 6.41
C LEU A 83 8.78 -1.16 7.33
N ASP A 84 8.30 -1.11 8.56
CA ASP A 84 8.70 -0.15 9.59
C ASP A 84 9.61 -0.83 10.62
N GLU A 85 10.90 -0.92 10.31
CA GLU A 85 11.87 -1.61 11.17
C GLU A 85 12.14 -0.88 12.47
N ASP A 86 12.08 0.46 12.46
CA ASP A 86 12.45 1.33 13.58
C ASP A 86 11.27 2.05 14.26
N GLY A 87 10.03 1.78 13.83
CA GLY A 87 8.82 2.41 14.35
C GLY A 87 8.67 3.89 13.98
N SER A 88 9.43 4.38 13.01
CA SER A 88 9.45 5.80 12.65
C SER A 88 8.52 6.18 11.50
N PHE A 89 7.95 5.23 10.79
CA PHE A 89 7.16 5.47 9.58
C PHE A 89 5.96 6.39 9.82
N ALA A 90 5.28 6.26 10.95
CA ALA A 90 4.11 7.10 11.26
C ALA A 90 4.41 8.61 11.18
N ARG A 91 5.65 9.03 11.46
CA ARG A 91 6.07 10.44 11.35
C ARG A 91 6.32 10.91 9.93
N ARG A 92 6.46 9.98 8.99
CA ARG A 92 6.70 10.25 7.56
C ARG A 92 5.42 10.14 6.73
N CYS A 93 4.39 9.48 7.27
CA CYS A 93 3.08 9.34 6.63
C CYS A 93 2.23 10.59 6.87
N ASN A 94 1.49 11.02 5.85
CA ASN A 94 0.48 12.05 5.99
C ASN A 94 -0.85 11.41 6.45
N PRO A 95 -1.30 11.62 7.70
CA PRO A 95 -2.45 10.91 8.25
C PRO A 95 -3.80 11.52 7.90
N GLN A 96 -3.85 12.58 7.09
CA GLN A 96 -5.07 13.36 6.86
C GLN A 96 -6.22 12.51 6.29
N MET A 97 -5.92 11.62 5.35
CA MET A 97 -6.92 10.81 4.66
C MET A 97 -6.73 9.29 4.85
N VAL A 98 -5.70 8.88 5.57
CA VAL A 98 -5.36 7.46 5.74
C VAL A 98 -5.26 7.06 7.20
N SER A 99 -5.48 5.78 7.46
CA SER A 99 -5.21 5.13 8.74
C SER A 99 -4.03 4.18 8.60
N LEU A 100 -3.24 4.09 9.66
CA LEU A 100 -2.19 3.09 9.81
C LEU A 100 -2.72 1.92 10.65
N GLY A 101 -2.43 0.70 10.21
CA GLY A 101 -2.87 -0.51 10.88
C GLY A 101 -1.91 -1.67 10.67
N ARG A 102 -2.29 -2.83 11.19
CA ARG A 102 -1.59 -4.11 10.97
C ARG A 102 -2.32 -4.92 9.91
N ILE A 103 -1.63 -5.88 9.33
CA ILE A 103 -2.23 -6.89 8.47
C ILE A 103 -2.76 -7.99 9.41
N GLU A 104 -4.08 -8.02 9.62
CA GLU A 104 -4.74 -8.98 10.50
C GLU A 104 -5.41 -10.11 9.70
N ASP A 105 -5.86 -9.79 8.50
CA ASP A 105 -6.47 -10.76 7.59
C ASP A 105 -5.43 -11.69 6.99
N ARG A 106 -5.72 -13.01 7.06
CA ARG A 106 -4.81 -14.05 6.58
C ARG A 106 -4.62 -14.00 5.06
N ASP A 107 -5.68 -13.75 4.33
CA ASP A 107 -5.64 -13.75 2.86
C ASP A 107 -4.89 -12.51 2.35
N GLU A 108 -5.08 -11.35 3.01
CA GLU A 108 -4.29 -10.15 2.78
C GLU A 108 -2.80 -10.42 3.05
N GLY A 109 -2.48 -11.07 4.15
CA GLY A 109 -1.10 -11.45 4.50
C GLY A 109 -0.46 -12.39 3.48
N GLN A 110 -1.22 -13.37 2.96
CA GLN A 110 -0.75 -14.28 1.91
C GLN A 110 -0.54 -13.55 0.58
N LEU A 111 -1.42 -12.63 0.21
CA LEU A 111 -1.28 -11.82 -0.99
C LEU A 111 -0.01 -10.95 -0.95
N VAL A 112 0.23 -10.27 0.16
CA VAL A 112 1.44 -9.47 0.36
C VAL A 112 2.69 -10.35 0.28
N LYS A 113 2.66 -11.54 0.92
CA LYS A 113 3.75 -12.51 0.85
C LYS A 113 4.05 -12.94 -0.58
N ALA A 114 3.03 -13.30 -1.35
CA ALA A 114 3.18 -13.73 -2.74
C ALA A 114 3.84 -12.65 -3.62
N LEU A 115 3.48 -11.38 -3.41
CA LEU A 115 4.13 -10.27 -4.13
C LEU A 115 5.61 -10.10 -3.73
N VAL A 116 5.95 -10.29 -2.46
CA VAL A 116 7.34 -10.25 -1.99
C VAL A 116 8.13 -11.47 -2.50
N GLU A 117 7.53 -12.66 -2.53
CA GLU A 117 8.13 -13.86 -3.13
C GLU A 117 8.43 -13.64 -4.63
N LYS A 118 7.48 -13.08 -5.35
CA LYS A 118 7.64 -12.74 -6.77
C LYS A 118 8.74 -11.70 -6.98
N HIS A 119 8.80 -10.67 -6.12
CA HIS A 119 9.88 -9.70 -6.13
C HIS A 119 11.24 -10.36 -5.91
N ALA A 120 11.37 -11.22 -4.90
CA ALA A 120 12.60 -11.95 -4.62
C ALA A 120 13.06 -12.83 -5.78
N ALA A 121 12.11 -13.49 -6.46
CA ALA A 121 12.38 -14.38 -7.59
C ALA A 121 12.82 -13.61 -8.86
N LEU A 122 12.11 -12.53 -9.20
CA LEU A 122 12.33 -11.78 -10.43
C LEU A 122 13.51 -10.81 -10.37
N THR A 123 13.85 -10.32 -9.17
CA THR A 123 14.89 -9.31 -8.99
C THR A 123 16.14 -9.84 -8.28
N GLU A 124 16.11 -11.09 -7.80
CA GLU A 124 17.15 -11.67 -6.95
C GLU A 124 17.42 -10.86 -5.67
N SER A 125 16.41 -10.15 -5.15
CA SER A 125 16.51 -9.33 -3.97
C SER A 125 16.98 -10.12 -2.76
N ARG A 126 18.09 -9.68 -2.16
CA ARG A 126 18.60 -10.25 -0.91
C ARG A 126 17.76 -9.82 0.28
N LEU A 127 17.27 -8.59 0.25
CA LEU A 127 16.38 -8.03 1.29
C LEU A 127 15.09 -8.85 1.37
N ALA A 128 14.41 -9.04 0.24
CA ALA A 128 13.17 -9.81 0.20
C ALA A 128 13.37 -11.27 0.65
N ARG A 129 14.46 -11.94 0.25
CA ARG A 129 14.78 -13.30 0.73
C ARG A 129 14.93 -13.36 2.25
N LYS A 130 15.69 -12.44 2.84
CA LYS A 130 15.85 -12.34 4.31
C LYS A 130 14.54 -12.11 5.04
N LEU A 131 13.64 -11.29 4.48
CA LEU A 131 12.32 -11.05 5.04
C LEU A 131 11.44 -12.30 4.98
N LEU A 132 11.49 -13.03 3.87
CA LEU A 132 10.73 -14.26 3.68
C LEU A 132 11.19 -15.38 4.61
N GLU A 133 12.50 -15.50 4.92
CA GLU A 133 13.03 -16.44 5.90
C GLU A 133 12.45 -16.23 7.31
N ARG A 134 12.05 -14.99 7.63
CA ARG A 134 11.46 -14.59 8.92
C ARG A 134 10.10 -13.93 8.71
N TRP A 135 9.29 -14.48 7.81
CA TRP A 135 8.06 -13.84 7.38
C TRP A 135 7.11 -13.47 8.53
N GLY A 136 6.97 -14.34 9.52
CA GLY A 136 6.13 -14.06 10.69
C GLY A 136 6.55 -12.79 11.45
N GLU A 137 7.85 -12.57 11.61
CA GLU A 137 8.38 -11.33 12.20
C GLU A 137 8.19 -10.13 11.26
N ALA A 138 8.54 -10.28 9.97
CA ALA A 138 8.38 -9.23 8.99
C ALA A 138 6.92 -8.75 8.88
N LEU A 139 5.97 -9.66 8.91
CA LEU A 139 4.55 -9.35 8.87
C LEU A 139 4.11 -8.45 10.04
N THR A 140 4.68 -8.65 11.24
CA THR A 140 4.37 -7.80 12.39
C THR A 140 4.93 -6.38 12.29
N LYS A 141 5.95 -6.17 11.44
CA LYS A 141 6.56 -4.86 11.18
C LYS A 141 5.98 -4.17 9.95
N LEU A 142 5.22 -4.88 9.13
CA LEU A 142 4.52 -4.26 8.00
C LEU A 142 3.36 -3.41 8.50
N VAL A 143 3.44 -2.12 8.21
CA VAL A 143 2.37 -1.15 8.47
C VAL A 143 1.49 -1.05 7.24
N ARG A 144 0.21 -1.37 7.38
CA ARG A 144 -0.80 -1.15 6.36
C ARG A 144 -1.24 0.30 6.36
N VAL A 145 -1.19 0.94 5.20
CA VAL A 145 -1.70 2.30 4.96
C VAL A 145 -2.95 2.18 4.10
N MET A 146 -4.08 2.57 4.65
CA MET A 146 -5.38 2.43 3.99
C MET A 146 -6.20 3.72 4.10
N PRO A 147 -6.77 4.22 2.98
CA PRO A 147 -7.66 5.38 3.03
C PRO A 147 -8.88 5.15 3.92
N ASN A 148 -9.25 6.16 4.69
CA ASN A 148 -10.33 6.06 5.67
C ASN A 148 -11.68 5.73 5.01
N ASP A 149 -11.98 6.36 3.88
CA ASP A 149 -13.23 6.12 3.16
C ASP A 149 -13.25 4.74 2.52
N TYR A 150 -12.14 4.32 1.91
CA TYR A 150 -12.01 2.96 1.36
C TYR A 150 -12.17 1.89 2.45
N ARG A 151 -11.59 2.10 3.62
CA ARG A 151 -11.78 1.21 4.78
C ARG A 151 -13.25 1.11 5.19
N ARG A 152 -13.96 2.25 5.28
CA ARG A 152 -15.40 2.26 5.60
C ARG A 152 -16.24 1.47 4.60
N VAL A 153 -15.94 1.61 3.32
CA VAL A 153 -16.61 0.84 2.25
C VAL A 153 -16.38 -0.65 2.42
N LEU A 154 -15.14 -1.08 2.65
CA LEU A 154 -14.81 -2.50 2.87
C LEU A 154 -15.49 -3.07 4.13
N GLU A 155 -15.50 -2.32 5.22
CA GLU A 155 -16.19 -2.70 6.47
C GLU A 155 -17.72 -2.79 6.27
N ALA A 156 -18.30 -1.89 5.48
CA ALA A 156 -19.72 -1.95 5.13
C ALA A 156 -20.03 -3.17 4.26
N GLN A 157 -19.22 -3.46 3.26
CA GLN A 157 -19.36 -4.65 2.42
C GLN A 157 -19.27 -5.94 3.26
N ALA A 158 -18.29 -6.03 4.17
CA ALA A 158 -18.14 -7.19 5.05
C ALA A 158 -19.39 -7.41 5.90
N ARG A 159 -19.91 -6.37 6.56
CA ARG A 159 -21.16 -6.45 7.34
C ARG A 159 -22.38 -6.89 6.51
N MET A 160 -22.44 -6.48 5.24
CA MET A 160 -23.56 -6.86 4.36
C MET A 160 -23.47 -8.31 3.91
N ARG A 161 -22.25 -8.80 3.65
CA ARG A 161 -22.00 -10.22 3.35
C ARG A 161 -22.34 -11.12 4.53
N GLU A 162 -22.00 -10.71 5.75
CA GLU A 162 -22.39 -11.42 6.98
C GLU A 162 -23.92 -11.53 7.14
N LYS A 163 -24.67 -10.60 6.59
CA LYS A 163 -26.13 -10.62 6.54
C LYS A 163 -26.71 -11.43 5.37
N GLY A 164 -25.86 -12.10 4.61
CA GLY A 164 -26.26 -13.01 3.52
C GLY A 164 -26.42 -12.34 2.15
N MET A 165 -25.99 -11.09 1.98
CA MET A 165 -25.98 -10.45 0.65
C MET A 165 -24.91 -11.05 -0.26
N SER A 166 -25.18 -11.13 -1.55
CA SER A 166 -24.16 -11.49 -2.55
C SER A 166 -23.05 -10.41 -2.59
N PRO A 167 -21.86 -10.73 -3.12
CA PRO A 167 -20.77 -9.76 -3.25
C PRO A 167 -21.19 -8.49 -4.00
N GLU A 168 -21.97 -8.63 -5.09
CA GLU A 168 -22.43 -7.52 -5.92
C GLU A 168 -23.46 -6.64 -5.19
N GLU A 169 -24.40 -7.25 -4.48
CA GLU A 169 -25.39 -6.52 -3.64
C GLU A 169 -24.72 -5.80 -2.49
N ALA A 170 -23.71 -6.43 -1.86
CA ALA A 170 -22.96 -5.83 -0.75
C ALA A 170 -22.13 -4.62 -1.22
N GLU A 171 -21.55 -4.70 -2.43
CA GLU A 171 -20.79 -3.60 -3.03
C GLU A 171 -21.69 -2.40 -3.33
N MET A 172 -22.83 -2.63 -3.97
CA MET A 172 -23.80 -1.58 -4.31
C MET A 172 -24.35 -0.91 -3.06
N ALA A 173 -24.76 -1.69 -2.07
CA ALA A 173 -25.32 -1.19 -0.81
C ALA A 173 -24.26 -0.43 0.04
N ALA A 174 -23.00 -0.85 0.02
CA ALA A 174 -21.91 -0.14 0.69
C ALA A 174 -21.62 1.20 0.01
N PHE A 175 -21.65 1.25 -1.31
CA PHE A 175 -21.48 2.48 -2.08
C PHE A 175 -22.60 3.49 -1.79
N GLU A 176 -23.85 3.06 -1.79
CA GLU A 176 -24.99 3.91 -1.44
C GLU A 176 -24.94 4.44 0.00
N ALA A 177 -24.50 3.60 0.95
CA ALA A 177 -24.34 4.00 2.33
C ALA A 177 -23.26 5.09 2.49
N ASN A 178 -22.13 4.93 1.79
CA ASN A 178 -21.04 5.91 1.83
C ASN A 178 -21.47 7.24 1.19
N ALA A 179 -22.13 7.22 0.05
CA ALA A 179 -22.63 8.41 -0.63
C ALA A 179 -23.62 9.22 0.23
N ARG A 180 -24.44 8.56 1.04
CA ARG A 180 -25.36 9.21 1.99
C ARG A 180 -24.62 9.87 3.16
N ASP A 181 -23.55 9.27 3.65
CA ASP A 181 -22.74 9.82 4.75
C ASP A 181 -21.93 11.06 4.29
N GLU A 182 -21.38 11.05 3.07
CA GLU A 182 -20.72 12.21 2.48
C GLU A 182 -21.67 13.41 2.31
N ALA A 183 -22.91 13.17 1.92
CA ALA A 183 -23.94 14.21 1.83
C ALA A 183 -24.31 14.83 3.18
N ARG A 184 -24.12 14.10 4.29
CA ARG A 184 -24.32 14.62 5.66
C ARG A 184 -23.17 15.49 6.15
N VAL A 185 -21.94 15.19 5.74
CA VAL A 185 -20.72 15.92 6.15
C VAL A 185 -20.53 17.20 5.33
N GLY A 186 -21.00 17.24 4.08
CA GLY A 186 -20.93 18.42 3.20
C GLY A 186 -22.01 19.47 3.38
N GLY A 187 -22.90 19.31 4.35
CA GLY A 187 -24.08 20.16 4.60
C GLY A 187 -23.98 21.10 5.80
N ASN A 188 -22.76 21.57 6.16
CA ASN A 188 -22.55 22.64 7.14
C ASN A 188 -21.68 23.75 6.58
#